data_ce0e001fffa91e58d36fc019229d413a
#
_entry.id   ce0e001fffa91e58d36fc019229d413a
#
_cell.length_a   1.000
_cell.length_b   1.000
_cell.length_c   1.000
_cell.angle_alpha   90.00
_cell.angle_beta   90.00
_cell.angle_gamma   90.00
#
_symmetry.space_group_name_H-M   'P 1'
#
loop_
_entity.id
_entity.type
_entity.pdbx_description
1 polymer ?
#
loop_
_entity_poly.entity_id
_entity_poly.type
_entity_poly.pdbx_seq_one_letter_code
_entity_poly.pdbx_strand_id
1 'polypeptide(L)'
;MIFSETIDKVLDGTKTQTRRPRKIDDIGEIDICRTATGPTESNTIDLLNVRRSGRLLWEVGRTYAVQPGRSKHSVGRIKITRIRKTILQMLNRPDALAEGFKSVEAFNEVWVKLYPADRYGYSIPIYALDFELVKGSNDGHQT
;
A
#
# COMPACT_ATOMS: atom_id res chain seq x y z
N MET A 1 -8.47 4.31 -4.57
CA MET A 1 -7.24 3.53 -4.74
C MET A 1 -7.50 2.33 -5.64
N ILE A 2 -6.61 2.08 -6.59
CA ILE A 2 -6.83 1.06 -7.61
C ILE A 2 -6.15 -0.25 -7.26
N PHE A 3 -6.89 -1.37 -7.38
CA PHE A 3 -6.37 -2.73 -7.15
C PHE A 3 -6.81 -3.62 -8.32
N SER A 4 -6.11 -3.54 -9.44
CA SER A 4 -6.51 -4.26 -10.64
C SER A 4 -6.26 -5.76 -10.58
N GLU A 5 -5.18 -6.19 -9.93
CA GLU A 5 -4.81 -7.61 -9.89
C GLU A 5 -5.35 -8.36 -8.67
N THR A 6 -5.62 -7.64 -7.58
CA THR A 6 -5.95 -8.27 -6.31
C THR A 6 -7.24 -7.76 -5.68
N ILE A 7 -8.14 -7.20 -6.49
CA ILE A 7 -9.38 -6.59 -6.01
C ILE A 7 -10.21 -7.54 -5.14
N ASP A 8 -10.33 -8.79 -5.56
CA ASP A 8 -11.14 -9.77 -4.80
C ASP A 8 -10.56 -10.02 -3.41
N LYS A 9 -9.24 -10.00 -3.30
CA LYS A 9 -8.57 -10.23 -2.03
C LYS A 9 -8.66 -9.04 -1.10
N VAL A 10 -8.76 -7.83 -1.65
CA VAL A 10 -9.05 -6.64 -0.86
C VAL A 10 -10.44 -6.76 -0.26
N LEU A 11 -11.42 -7.12 -1.10
CA LEU A 11 -12.82 -7.18 -0.68
C LEU A 11 -13.13 -8.31 0.31
N ASP A 12 -12.39 -9.41 0.25
CA ASP A 12 -12.58 -10.50 1.20
C ASP A 12 -11.73 -10.34 2.47
N GLY A 13 -10.93 -9.29 2.56
CA GLY A 13 -10.11 -9.01 3.73
C GLY A 13 -8.79 -9.76 3.79
N THR A 14 -8.48 -10.58 2.79
CA THR A 14 -7.23 -11.36 2.76
C THR A 14 -6.01 -10.45 2.52
N LYS A 15 -6.15 -9.50 1.59
CA LYS A 15 -5.09 -8.53 1.31
C LYS A 15 -5.21 -7.37 2.27
N THR A 16 -4.16 -7.13 3.04
CA THR A 16 -4.11 -6.07 4.06
C THR A 16 -2.95 -5.11 3.86
N GLN A 17 -2.21 -5.27 2.77
CA GLN A 17 -1.06 -4.44 2.47
C GLN A 17 -0.96 -4.22 0.99
N THR A 18 -0.47 -3.07 0.59
CA THR A 18 -0.15 -2.80 -0.81
C THR A 18 1.14 -1.98 -0.88
N ARG A 19 1.93 -2.23 -1.92
CA ARG A 19 3.15 -1.47 -2.16
C ARG A 19 2.96 -0.57 -3.37
N ARG A 20 3.48 0.64 -3.26
CA ARG A 20 3.35 1.68 -4.30
C ARG A 20 4.71 2.31 -4.54
N PRO A 21 5.06 2.60 -5.82
CA PRO A 21 6.35 3.23 -6.11
C PRO A 21 6.46 4.61 -5.48
N ARG A 22 7.67 4.94 -5.03
CA ARG A 22 7.99 6.26 -4.54
C ARG A 22 8.52 7.10 -5.71
N LYS A 23 8.16 8.39 -5.72
CA LYS A 23 8.71 9.33 -6.69
C LYS A 23 9.63 10.31 -5.99
N ILE A 24 10.60 10.83 -6.74
CA ILE A 24 11.67 11.65 -6.17
C ILE A 24 11.17 12.91 -5.46
N ASP A 25 10.05 13.47 -5.92
CA ASP A 25 9.49 14.69 -5.33
C ASP A 25 8.52 14.44 -4.18
N ASP A 26 8.32 13.20 -3.82
CA ASP A 26 7.39 12.86 -2.72
C ASP A 26 7.94 13.35 -1.40
N ILE A 27 7.05 13.87 -0.56
CA ILE A 27 7.37 14.34 0.79
C ILE A 27 6.50 13.58 1.77
N GLY A 28 7.14 12.98 2.78
CA GLY A 28 6.44 12.28 3.85
C GLY A 28 6.73 12.91 5.19
N GLU A 29 5.72 12.98 6.05
CA GLU A 29 5.89 13.40 7.43
C GLU A 29 6.20 12.17 8.27
N ILE A 30 7.32 12.21 9.01
CA ILE A 30 7.76 11.06 9.81
C ILE A 30 6.87 10.87 11.03
N ASP A 31 6.46 9.63 11.26
CA ASP A 31 5.79 9.25 12.49
C ASP A 31 6.89 8.94 13.52
N ILE A 32 7.24 9.94 14.31
CA ILE A 32 8.33 9.84 15.28
C ILE A 32 8.02 8.78 16.35
N CYS A 33 6.79 8.71 16.81
CA CYS A 33 6.42 7.77 17.86
C CYS A 33 6.58 6.32 17.39
N ARG A 34 6.06 6.01 16.21
CA ARG A 34 6.12 4.65 15.69
C ARG A 34 7.54 4.27 15.29
N THR A 35 8.28 5.19 14.70
CA THR A 35 9.67 4.96 14.32
C THR A 35 10.53 4.70 15.55
N ALA A 36 10.29 5.40 16.66
CA ALA A 36 11.07 5.24 17.88
C ALA A 36 10.71 3.96 18.66
N THR A 37 9.49 3.46 18.57
CA THR A 37 9.01 2.35 19.40
C THR A 37 8.78 1.05 18.64
N GLY A 38 8.71 1.12 17.33
CA GLY A 38 8.45 -0.06 16.51
C GLY A 38 9.69 -0.91 16.29
N PRO A 39 9.53 -2.07 15.63
CA PRO A 39 10.66 -2.89 15.25
C PRO A 39 11.60 -2.11 14.35
N THR A 40 12.90 -2.23 14.59
CA THR A 40 13.90 -1.56 13.78
C THR A 40 14.22 -2.43 12.57
N GLU A 41 13.80 -1.97 11.40
CA GLU A 41 14.16 -2.59 10.13
C GLU A 41 15.06 -1.65 9.37
N SER A 42 16.10 -2.19 8.74
CA SER A 42 16.99 -1.39 7.90
C SER A 42 16.21 -0.72 6.78
N ASN A 43 16.54 0.53 6.49
CA ASN A 43 15.94 1.28 5.39
C ASN A 43 14.41 1.49 5.48
N THR A 44 13.85 1.38 6.68
CA THR A 44 12.42 1.53 6.88
C THR A 44 12.12 2.68 7.84
N ILE A 45 11.23 3.58 7.42
CA ILE A 45 10.79 4.73 8.22
C ILE A 45 9.27 4.77 8.16
N ASP A 46 8.65 4.91 9.34
CA ASP A 46 7.20 5.07 9.41
C ASP A 46 6.81 6.52 9.13
N LEU A 47 5.74 6.70 8.36
CA LEU A 47 5.24 8.01 7.95
C LEU A 47 3.80 8.20 8.40
N LEU A 48 3.41 9.46 8.66
CA LEU A 48 2.02 9.84 8.93
C LEU A 48 1.26 10.08 7.64
N ASN A 49 1.94 10.59 6.63
CA ASN A 49 1.33 10.91 5.35
C ASN A 49 2.37 10.98 4.23
N VAL A 50 1.88 11.00 3.00
CA VAL A 50 2.71 11.22 1.80
C VAL A 50 2.03 12.25 0.92
N ARG A 51 2.80 13.25 0.48
CA ARG A 51 2.36 14.26 -0.48
C ARG A 51 3.17 14.15 -1.77
N ARG A 52 2.50 14.39 -2.88
CA ARG A 52 3.14 14.39 -4.20
C ARG A 52 2.69 15.65 -4.95
N SER A 53 3.64 16.49 -5.33
CA SER A 53 3.35 17.75 -6.01
C SER A 53 2.34 18.60 -5.24
N GLY A 54 2.50 18.66 -3.91
CA GLY A 54 1.62 19.43 -3.03
C GLY A 54 0.29 18.79 -2.70
N ARG A 55 -0.04 17.64 -3.28
CA ARG A 55 -1.31 16.94 -3.04
C ARG A 55 -1.11 15.83 -2.04
N LEU A 56 -2.04 15.72 -1.10
CA LEU A 56 -2.03 14.60 -0.16
C LEU A 56 -2.44 13.33 -0.90
N LEU A 57 -1.54 12.35 -0.96
CA LEU A 57 -1.84 11.04 -1.56
C LEU A 57 -2.46 10.11 -0.53
N TRP A 58 -1.77 9.92 0.60
CA TRP A 58 -2.21 9.01 1.64
C TRP A 58 -1.93 9.58 3.01
N GLU A 59 -2.79 9.24 3.96
CA GLU A 59 -2.64 9.65 5.36
C GLU A 59 -3.12 8.54 6.27
N VAL A 60 -2.36 8.25 7.32
CA VAL A 60 -2.74 7.25 8.32
C VAL A 60 -4.06 7.67 8.97
N GLY A 61 -4.98 6.73 9.09
CA GLY A 61 -6.30 6.96 9.68
C GLY A 61 -7.36 7.39 8.69
N ARG A 62 -7.00 7.69 7.46
CA ARG A 62 -7.94 8.12 6.43
C ARG A 62 -8.47 6.94 5.64
N THR A 63 -9.71 7.05 5.16
CA THR A 63 -10.31 6.02 4.30
C THR A 63 -10.22 6.40 2.84
N TYR A 64 -10.17 5.39 1.99
CA TYR A 64 -10.06 5.56 0.54
C TYR A 64 -10.99 4.60 -0.18
N ALA A 65 -11.57 5.06 -1.28
CA ALA A 65 -12.40 4.22 -2.13
C ALA A 65 -11.54 3.17 -2.82
N VAL A 66 -12.07 1.96 -2.94
CA VAL A 66 -11.41 0.84 -3.61
C VAL A 66 -12.02 0.68 -4.99
N GLN A 67 -11.17 0.70 -6.02
CA GLN A 67 -11.61 0.62 -7.42
C GLN A 67 -10.88 -0.51 -8.13
N PRO A 68 -11.59 -1.29 -8.97
CA PRO A 68 -10.95 -2.38 -9.73
C PRO A 68 -10.12 -1.90 -10.89
N GLY A 69 -10.23 -0.63 -11.26
CA GLY A 69 -9.44 -0.05 -12.33
C GLY A 69 -9.70 1.44 -12.46
N ARG A 70 -8.93 2.08 -13.32
CA ARG A 70 -9.07 3.52 -13.58
C ARG A 70 -10.46 3.79 -14.16
N SER A 71 -11.09 4.84 -13.66
CA SER A 71 -12.43 5.26 -14.08
C SER A 71 -13.53 4.24 -13.80
N LYS A 72 -13.25 3.22 -12.98
CA LYS A 72 -14.25 2.28 -12.54
C LYS A 72 -14.89 2.76 -11.25
N HIS A 73 -16.15 2.32 -11.02
CA HIS A 73 -16.84 2.67 -9.79
C HIS A 73 -16.16 2.06 -8.57
N SER A 74 -16.31 2.72 -7.44
CA SER A 74 -15.86 2.21 -6.16
C SER A 74 -16.68 0.97 -5.78
N VAL A 75 -16.00 -0.04 -5.28
CA VAL A 75 -16.64 -1.28 -4.82
C VAL A 75 -16.45 -1.52 -3.32
N GLY A 76 -15.84 -0.58 -2.63
CA GLY A 76 -15.63 -0.67 -1.18
C GLY A 76 -14.73 0.45 -0.70
N ARG A 77 -14.38 0.40 0.59
CA ARG A 77 -13.46 1.38 1.19
C ARG A 77 -12.46 0.68 2.08
N ILE A 78 -11.28 1.25 2.18
CA ILE A 78 -10.24 0.80 3.10
C ILE A 78 -9.78 1.97 3.95
N LYS A 79 -9.24 1.67 5.14
CA LYS A 79 -8.63 2.65 6.03
C LYS A 79 -7.15 2.32 6.13
N ILE A 80 -6.29 3.30 5.86
CA ILE A 80 -4.85 3.13 6.01
C ILE A 80 -4.51 3.17 7.49
N THR A 81 -3.80 2.13 7.96
CA THR A 81 -3.41 2.02 9.36
C THR A 81 -1.93 2.28 9.58
N ARG A 82 -1.11 2.13 8.55
CA ARG A 82 0.33 2.36 8.65
C ARG A 82 0.91 2.65 7.27
N ILE A 83 1.87 3.57 7.22
CA ILE A 83 2.62 3.88 6.00
C ILE A 83 4.10 3.71 6.32
N ARG A 84 4.81 2.91 5.53
CA ARG A 84 6.25 2.74 5.69
C ARG A 84 6.95 3.13 4.40
N LYS A 85 8.00 3.93 4.53
CA LYS A 85 8.93 4.21 3.43
C LYS A 85 10.05 3.18 3.57
N THR A 86 10.22 2.33 2.56
CA THR A 86 11.17 1.23 2.61
C THR A 86 11.66 0.91 1.19
N ILE A 87 12.27 -0.24 1.01
CA ILE A 87 12.71 -0.71 -0.31
C ILE A 87 12.01 -2.02 -0.64
N LEU A 88 11.81 -2.26 -1.93
CA LEU A 88 11.09 -3.43 -2.41
C LEU A 88 11.72 -4.73 -1.95
N GLN A 89 13.06 -4.77 -1.90
CA GLN A 89 13.83 -5.96 -1.53
C GLN A 89 13.64 -6.40 -0.09
N MET A 90 13.01 -5.57 0.75
CA MET A 90 12.71 -5.93 2.13
C MET A 90 11.42 -6.78 2.24
N LEU A 91 10.72 -7.00 1.15
CA LEU A 91 9.51 -7.82 1.16
C LEU A 91 9.86 -9.27 1.47
N ASN A 92 9.19 -9.84 2.45
CA ASN A 92 9.36 -11.23 2.85
C ASN A 92 8.05 -12.01 2.61
N ARG A 93 8.03 -13.29 2.99
CA ARG A 93 6.85 -14.12 2.75
C ARG A 93 5.59 -13.62 3.47
N PRO A 94 5.63 -13.24 4.76
CA PRO A 94 4.44 -12.65 5.39
C PRO A 94 3.94 -11.42 4.65
N ASP A 95 4.84 -10.58 4.13
CA ASP A 95 4.46 -9.42 3.35
C ASP A 95 3.78 -9.83 2.05
N ALA A 96 4.30 -10.83 1.35
CA ALA A 96 3.70 -11.31 0.11
C ALA A 96 2.29 -11.84 0.35
N LEU A 97 2.07 -12.55 1.45
CA LEU A 97 0.75 -13.03 1.83
C LEU A 97 -0.18 -11.87 2.13
N ALA A 98 0.30 -10.84 2.84
CA ALA A 98 -0.49 -9.65 3.13
C ALA A 98 -0.82 -8.86 1.88
N GLU A 99 0.03 -8.94 0.85
CA GLU A 99 -0.23 -8.35 -0.45
C GLU A 99 -1.24 -9.16 -1.28
N GLY A 100 -1.60 -10.33 -0.82
CA GLY A 100 -2.54 -11.21 -1.50
C GLY A 100 -1.91 -12.22 -2.44
N PHE A 101 -0.62 -12.49 -2.29
CA PHE A 101 0.12 -13.43 -3.14
C PHE A 101 0.56 -14.66 -2.36
N LYS A 102 0.79 -15.76 -3.08
CA LYS A 102 1.19 -17.03 -2.48
C LYS A 102 2.66 -17.03 -2.03
N SER A 103 3.48 -16.23 -2.69
CA SER A 103 4.92 -16.23 -2.47
C SER A 103 5.53 -14.91 -2.88
N VAL A 104 6.78 -14.70 -2.47
CA VAL A 104 7.56 -13.52 -2.90
C VAL A 104 7.72 -13.53 -4.42
N GLU A 105 7.96 -14.70 -5.01
CA GLU A 105 8.12 -14.84 -6.45
C GLU A 105 6.86 -14.42 -7.21
N ALA A 106 5.70 -14.84 -6.72
CA ALA A 106 4.43 -14.46 -7.34
C ALA A 106 4.20 -12.95 -7.29
N PHE A 107 4.53 -12.32 -6.15
CA PHE A 107 4.47 -10.88 -6.01
C PHE A 107 5.40 -10.19 -7.02
N ASN A 108 6.64 -10.65 -7.12
CA ASN A 108 7.63 -10.05 -8.00
C ASN A 108 7.23 -10.13 -9.47
N GLU A 109 6.60 -11.22 -9.89
CA GLU A 109 6.12 -11.34 -11.26
C GLU A 109 5.09 -10.26 -11.60
N VAL A 110 4.15 -10.01 -10.70
CA VAL A 110 3.15 -8.97 -10.90
C VAL A 110 3.78 -7.58 -10.84
N TRP A 111 4.71 -7.36 -9.92
CA TRP A 111 5.40 -6.07 -9.81
C TRP A 111 6.11 -5.70 -11.11
N VAL A 112 6.87 -6.64 -11.66
CA VAL A 112 7.60 -6.42 -12.93
C VAL A 112 6.64 -6.12 -14.07
N LYS A 113 5.48 -6.76 -14.08
CA LYS A 113 4.45 -6.55 -15.09
C LYS A 113 3.84 -5.15 -14.99
N LEU A 114 3.60 -4.67 -13.76
CA LEU A 114 3.02 -3.35 -13.53
C LEU A 114 4.05 -2.23 -13.68
N TYR A 115 5.30 -2.50 -13.31
CA TYR A 115 6.38 -1.50 -13.29
C TYR A 115 7.63 -2.07 -13.97
N PRO A 116 7.62 -2.22 -15.30
CA PRO A 116 8.73 -2.88 -16.01
C PRO A 116 10.09 -2.22 -15.83
N ALA A 117 10.12 -0.91 -15.60
CA ALA A 117 11.37 -0.18 -15.42
C ALA A 117 12.08 -0.56 -14.13
N ASP A 118 11.37 -1.14 -13.16
CA ASP A 118 11.92 -1.47 -11.84
C ASP A 118 12.54 -2.85 -11.77
N ARG A 119 12.39 -3.66 -12.81
CA ARG A 119 12.73 -5.09 -12.74
C ARG A 119 14.20 -5.41 -12.46
N TYR A 120 15.09 -4.49 -12.76
CA TYR A 120 16.53 -4.67 -12.53
C TYR A 120 17.05 -3.81 -11.39
N GLY A 121 16.18 -3.14 -10.66
CA GLY A 121 16.61 -2.24 -9.60
C GLY A 121 17.10 -2.97 -8.37
N TYR A 122 18.07 -2.36 -7.70
CA TYR A 122 18.46 -2.72 -6.35
C TYR A 122 17.88 -1.65 -5.45
N SER A 123 17.46 -1.98 -4.26
CA SER A 123 16.97 -0.99 -3.30
C SER A 123 15.91 -0.05 -3.89
N ILE A 124 14.96 -0.62 -4.63
CA ILE A 124 13.87 0.17 -5.24
C ILE A 124 13.04 0.81 -4.13
N PRO A 125 12.98 2.17 -4.07
CA PRO A 125 12.21 2.84 -3.02
C PRO A 125 10.71 2.71 -3.27
N ILE A 126 9.99 2.29 -2.23
CA ILE A 126 8.54 2.11 -2.28
C ILE A 126 7.91 2.57 -0.98
N TYR A 127 6.57 2.68 -1.00
CA TYR A 127 5.78 2.78 0.21
C TYR A 127 5.03 1.48 0.42
N ALA A 128 5.06 0.96 1.64
CA ALA A 128 4.21 -0.15 2.04
C ALA A 128 3.06 0.44 2.84
N LEU A 129 1.84 0.27 2.35
CA LEU A 129 0.63 0.78 2.98
C LEU A 129 -0.11 -0.40 3.61
N ASP A 130 -0.24 -0.39 4.93
CA ASP A 130 -1.07 -1.37 5.62
C ASP A 130 -2.47 -0.79 5.74
N PHE A 131 -3.49 -1.60 5.54
CA PHE A 131 -4.87 -1.13 5.59
C PHE A 131 -5.81 -2.21 6.12
N GLU A 132 -7.01 -1.78 6.45
CA GLU A 132 -8.09 -2.69 6.81
C GLU A 132 -9.34 -2.34 6.00
N LEU A 133 -10.14 -3.34 5.70
CA LEU A 133 -11.39 -3.15 4.99
C LEU A 133 -12.39 -2.48 5.94
N VAL A 134 -13.04 -1.42 5.47
CA VAL A 134 -14.06 -0.73 6.26
C VAL A 134 -15.38 -1.47 6.05
N LYS A 135 -15.82 -2.16 7.08
CA LYS A 135 -17.05 -2.92 7.04
C LYS A 135 -18.25 -2.00 7.14
N GLY A 136 -19.27 -2.34 6.39
CA GLY A 136 -20.49 -1.56 6.42
C GLY A 136 -20.45 -0.26 5.68
N SER A 137 -19.32 0.02 5.00
CA SER A 137 -19.19 1.26 4.26
C SER A 137 -20.19 1.38 3.12
N ASN A 138 -20.61 0.26 2.63
CA ASN A 138 -21.60 0.23 1.58
C ASN A 138 -22.96 0.57 2.09
N ASP A 139 -23.13 0.57 3.37
CA ASP A 139 -24.39 0.88 3.90
C ASP A 139 -24.73 2.24 3.65
N GLY A 140 -23.82 2.74 3.35
CA GLY A 140 -24.10 3.98 2.95
C GLY A 140 -25.18 3.94 2.00
N HIS A 141 -25.12 3.35 1.85
CA HIS A 141 -25.85 3.31 1.14
C HIS A 141 -26.99 3.08 1.51
N GLN A 142 -26.87 2.62 1.88
CA GLN A 142 -27.84 2.32 2.12
C GLN A 142 -28.68 3.09 2.59
N THR A 143 -28.62 3.28 2.59
CA THR A 143 -29.30 4.03 2.75
C THR A 143 -29.60 4.71 2.52
#